data_6fc474e56489c3727ab1bc3437d48c16
#
_entry.id   6fc474e56489c3727ab1bc3437d48c16
#
_cell.length_a   1.000
_cell.length_b   1.000
_cell.length_c   1.000
_cell.angle_alpha   90.00
_cell.angle_beta   90.00
_cell.angle_gamma   90.00
#
_symmetry.space_group_name_H-M   'P 1'
#
loop_
_entity.id
_entity.type
_entity.pdbx_description
1 polymer ?
#
loop_
_entity_poly.entity_id
_entity_poly.type
_entity_poly.pdbx_seq_one_letter_code
_entity_poly.pdbx_strand_id
1 'polypeptide(L)'
;MNTKKLLATLFAIWATTVVYANPPEEEGKTIFTSRCAACHNVNKVLTGPALAGVDQRRSIEWIVKFVKSSQGLVKSGDKDAVALFQKFNRIAMPDHPDLTADNIKSIVEFIKSEAKPDDAEKAPFAKPTKKETLYKPLSLQEDYLFFLVYLAAVGMLIAVLLFAVKLTGFKSNNAD
;
A
#
# COMPACT_ATOMS: atom_id res chain seq x y z
N MET A 1 -7.59 -37.11 -27.56
CA MET A 1 -7.75 -35.74 -27.12
C MET A 1 -6.62 -34.93 -27.74
N ASN A 2 -6.91 -33.91 -28.56
CA ASN A 2 -5.89 -33.21 -29.36
C ASN A 2 -4.95 -32.42 -28.43
N THR A 3 -3.67 -32.74 -28.48
CA THR A 3 -2.61 -32.05 -27.67
C THR A 3 -2.64 -30.52 -27.79
N LYS A 4 -3.06 -30.00 -28.95
CA LYS A 4 -3.25 -28.56 -29.19
C LYS A 4 -4.38 -27.96 -28.33
N LYS A 5 -5.47 -28.73 -28.09
CA LYS A 5 -6.58 -28.28 -27.24
C LYS A 5 -6.20 -28.34 -25.77
N LEU A 6 -5.39 -29.31 -25.36
CA LEU A 6 -4.89 -29.41 -23.97
C LEU A 6 -3.94 -28.27 -23.62
N LEU A 7 -3.05 -27.89 -24.53
CA LEU A 7 -2.14 -26.74 -24.37
C LEU A 7 -2.89 -25.41 -24.32
N ALA A 8 -3.93 -25.25 -25.13
CA ALA A 8 -4.75 -24.04 -25.12
C ALA A 8 -5.56 -23.90 -23.84
N THR A 9 -6.09 -24.99 -23.28
CA THR A 9 -6.80 -24.95 -21.99
C THR A 9 -5.87 -24.70 -20.81
N LEU A 10 -4.66 -25.26 -20.80
CA LEU A 10 -3.64 -24.97 -19.78
C LEU A 10 -3.17 -23.52 -19.85
N PHE A 11 -3.02 -22.94 -21.03
CA PHE A 11 -2.67 -21.54 -21.21
C PHE A 11 -3.80 -20.60 -20.77
N ALA A 12 -5.06 -20.95 -21.04
CA ALA A 12 -6.22 -20.18 -20.59
C ALA A 12 -6.38 -20.17 -19.06
N ILE A 13 -6.06 -21.28 -18.38
CA ILE A 13 -6.08 -21.38 -16.92
C ILE A 13 -4.94 -20.53 -16.29
N TRP A 14 -3.82 -20.41 -16.97
CA TRP A 14 -2.69 -19.60 -16.48
C TRP A 14 -2.89 -18.10 -16.66
N ALA A 15 -3.77 -17.69 -17.58
CA ALA A 15 -4.08 -16.28 -17.86
C ALA A 15 -5.14 -15.68 -16.90
N THR A 16 -5.70 -16.45 -15.98
CA THR A 16 -6.47 -15.89 -14.86
C THR A 16 -5.51 -15.28 -13.86
N THR A 17 -4.90 -14.15 -14.23
CA THR A 17 -4.16 -13.30 -13.29
C THR A 17 -5.13 -12.88 -12.20
N VAL A 18 -4.89 -13.41 -11.01
CA VAL A 18 -5.54 -12.91 -9.79
C VAL A 18 -5.14 -11.45 -9.67
N VAL A 19 -6.06 -10.55 -9.97
CA VAL A 19 -5.91 -9.13 -9.66
C VAL A 19 -5.97 -9.05 -8.14
N TYR A 20 -4.81 -9.02 -7.50
CA TYR A 20 -4.71 -8.69 -6.08
C TYR A 20 -5.09 -7.21 -5.95
N ALA A 21 -6.34 -6.94 -5.62
CA ALA A 21 -6.69 -5.65 -5.06
C ALA A 21 -5.89 -5.52 -3.75
N ASN A 22 -5.02 -4.52 -3.65
CA ASN A 22 -4.34 -4.24 -2.39
C ASN A 22 -5.39 -4.06 -1.29
N PRO A 23 -5.17 -4.66 -0.10
CA PRO A 23 -6.05 -4.39 1.04
C PRO A 23 -6.16 -2.87 1.26
N PRO A 24 -7.34 -2.35 1.63
CA PRO A 24 -7.53 -0.91 1.88
C PRO A 24 -6.48 -0.31 2.82
N GLU A 25 -6.01 -1.08 3.79
CA GLU A 25 -4.97 -0.68 4.74
C GLU A 25 -3.62 -0.42 4.05
N GLU A 26 -3.18 -1.27 3.12
CA GLU A 26 -1.90 -1.11 2.41
C GLU A 26 -1.94 0.08 1.43
N GLU A 27 -3.07 0.30 0.78
CA GLU A 27 -3.30 1.52 0.00
C GLU A 27 -3.24 2.75 0.89
N GLY A 28 -3.94 2.72 2.03
CA GLY A 28 -3.95 3.78 3.03
C GLY A 28 -2.56 4.11 3.54
N LYS A 29 -1.74 3.09 3.84
CA LYS A 29 -0.34 3.24 4.25
C LYS A 29 0.50 3.94 3.20
N THR A 30 0.36 3.53 1.96
CA THR A 30 1.10 4.12 0.83
C THR A 30 0.78 5.60 0.67
N ILE A 31 -0.52 5.95 0.68
CA ILE A 31 -0.97 7.35 0.56
C ILE A 31 -0.54 8.15 1.79
N PHE A 32 -0.73 7.63 3.00
CA PHE A 32 -0.32 8.28 4.24
C PHE A 32 1.16 8.61 4.24
N THR A 33 2.00 7.64 3.92
CA THR A 33 3.46 7.79 3.93
C THR A 33 3.93 8.86 2.95
N SER A 34 3.33 8.90 1.76
CA SER A 34 3.75 9.83 0.71
C SER A 34 3.20 11.24 0.87
N ARG A 35 2.02 11.41 1.49
CA ARG A 35 1.30 12.69 1.49
C ARG A 35 1.03 13.29 2.86
N CYS A 36 0.96 12.47 3.90
CA CYS A 36 0.54 12.90 5.24
C CYS A 36 1.68 12.90 6.26
N ALA A 37 2.61 11.94 6.15
CA ALA A 37 3.64 11.67 7.14
C ALA A 37 4.65 12.80 7.35
N ALA A 38 4.77 13.73 6.40
CA ALA A 38 5.63 14.91 6.56
C ALA A 38 5.17 15.83 7.72
N CYS A 39 3.83 15.89 7.95
CA CYS A 39 3.24 16.77 8.96
C CYS A 39 2.49 16.03 10.06
N HIS A 40 2.10 14.77 9.82
CA HIS A 40 1.33 13.95 10.75
C HIS A 40 2.05 12.66 11.14
N ASN A 41 1.78 12.22 12.36
CA ASN A 41 2.09 10.89 12.83
C ASN A 41 0.84 10.29 13.45
N VAL A 42 0.70 8.98 13.42
CA VAL A 42 -0.47 8.33 14.01
C VAL A 42 -0.52 8.58 15.52
N ASN A 43 0.57 8.35 16.23
CA ASN A 43 0.58 8.34 17.69
C ASN A 43 1.21 9.61 18.32
N LYS A 44 1.79 10.50 17.52
CA LYS A 44 2.53 11.68 18.04
C LYS A 44 2.06 12.96 17.37
N VAL A 45 2.06 14.05 18.13
CA VAL A 45 1.87 15.39 17.59
C VAL A 45 3.16 15.81 16.89
N LEU A 46 3.04 16.25 15.65
CA LEU A 46 4.11 16.88 14.87
C LEU A 46 3.70 18.31 14.50
N THR A 47 3.82 18.69 13.24
CA THR A 47 3.29 19.97 12.74
C THR A 47 1.74 19.99 12.84
N GLY A 48 1.12 18.84 12.58
CA GLY A 48 -0.31 18.60 12.78
C GLY A 48 -0.59 17.70 13.99
N PRO A 49 -1.87 17.47 14.30
CA PRO A 49 -2.28 16.60 15.41
C PRO A 49 -1.88 15.14 15.19
N ALA A 50 -1.76 14.39 16.29
CA ALA A 50 -1.75 12.95 16.28
C ALA A 50 -3.10 12.44 15.76
N LEU A 51 -3.07 11.41 14.91
CA LEU A 51 -4.25 10.94 14.19
C LEU A 51 -4.90 9.70 14.82
N ALA A 52 -4.25 9.03 15.80
CA ALA A 52 -4.87 7.92 16.52
C ALA A 52 -6.26 8.30 17.05
N GLY A 53 -7.27 7.46 16.78
CA GLY A 53 -8.65 7.70 17.18
C GLY A 53 -9.35 8.86 16.46
N VAL A 54 -8.87 9.30 15.31
CA VAL A 54 -9.51 10.36 14.51
C VAL A 54 -10.93 10.00 14.10
N ASP A 55 -11.18 8.73 13.80
CA ASP A 55 -12.48 8.15 13.47
C ASP A 55 -13.48 8.17 14.61
N GLN A 56 -13.00 8.19 15.86
CA GLN A 56 -13.84 8.34 17.05
C GLN A 56 -14.17 9.81 17.35
N ARG A 57 -13.30 10.72 16.96
CA ARG A 57 -13.47 12.17 17.19
C ARG A 57 -14.22 12.89 16.09
N ARG A 58 -14.24 12.33 14.88
CA ARG A 58 -14.86 12.95 13.68
C ARG A 58 -15.53 11.91 12.81
N SER A 59 -16.65 12.27 12.20
CA SER A 59 -17.29 11.39 11.23
C SER A 59 -16.45 11.28 9.96
N ILE A 60 -16.58 10.17 9.26
CA ILE A 60 -15.81 9.93 8.03
C ILE A 60 -16.11 10.98 6.96
N GLU A 61 -17.36 11.44 6.89
CA GLU A 61 -17.80 12.49 5.96
C GLU A 61 -17.10 13.82 6.25
N TRP A 62 -16.94 14.15 7.53
CA TRP A 62 -16.21 15.35 7.93
C TRP A 62 -14.72 15.22 7.59
N ILE A 63 -14.10 14.06 7.87
CA ILE A 63 -12.70 13.79 7.55
C ILE A 63 -12.48 13.92 6.04
N VAL A 64 -13.35 13.35 5.22
CA VAL A 64 -13.27 13.45 3.75
C VAL A 64 -13.33 14.91 3.29
N LYS A 65 -14.27 15.69 3.81
CA LYS A 65 -14.37 17.11 3.46
C LYS A 65 -13.13 17.89 3.89
N PHE A 66 -12.65 17.64 5.10
CA PHE A 66 -11.49 18.34 5.65
C PHE A 66 -10.21 18.02 4.88
N VAL A 67 -9.95 16.76 4.56
CA VAL A 67 -8.77 16.35 3.78
C VAL A 67 -8.80 16.94 2.37
N LYS A 68 -9.97 16.96 1.73
CA LYS A 68 -10.12 17.50 0.37
C LYS A 68 -9.97 19.02 0.32
N SER A 69 -10.44 19.73 1.34
CA SER A 69 -10.41 21.20 1.39
C SER A 69 -10.44 21.73 2.83
N SER A 70 -9.31 21.59 3.52
CA SER A 70 -9.16 22.04 4.91
C SER A 70 -9.39 23.53 5.04
N GLN A 71 -8.79 24.33 4.16
CA GLN A 71 -8.91 25.77 4.17
C GLN A 71 -10.30 26.24 3.72
N GLY A 72 -10.99 25.47 2.89
CA GLY A 72 -12.39 25.70 2.55
C GLY A 72 -13.30 25.59 3.78
N LEU A 73 -13.12 24.53 4.59
CA LEU A 73 -13.88 24.36 5.84
C LEU A 73 -13.57 25.47 6.87
N VAL A 74 -12.32 25.87 7.02
CA VAL A 74 -11.93 26.98 7.90
C VAL A 74 -12.62 28.27 7.45
N LYS A 75 -12.58 28.59 6.16
CA LYS A 75 -13.22 29.78 5.58
C LYS A 75 -14.75 29.77 5.70
N SER A 76 -15.37 28.59 5.65
CA SER A 76 -16.82 28.44 5.83
C SER A 76 -17.27 28.59 7.30
N GLY A 77 -16.31 28.70 8.23
CA GLY A 77 -16.61 28.84 9.64
C GLY A 77 -16.98 27.54 10.35
N ASP A 78 -16.60 26.37 9.79
CA ASP A 78 -16.76 25.10 10.48
C ASP A 78 -16.01 25.13 11.81
N LYS A 79 -16.74 24.93 12.91
CA LYS A 79 -16.23 25.13 14.27
C LYS A 79 -15.01 24.26 14.58
N ASP A 80 -15.03 23.02 14.13
CA ASP A 80 -13.98 22.04 14.37
C ASP A 80 -12.72 22.35 13.53
N ALA A 81 -12.91 22.74 12.28
CA ALA A 81 -11.84 23.13 11.39
C ALA A 81 -11.14 24.41 11.87
N VAL A 82 -11.92 25.41 12.29
CA VAL A 82 -11.40 26.68 12.85
C VAL A 82 -10.64 26.41 14.15
N ALA A 83 -11.19 25.58 15.04
CA ALA A 83 -10.53 25.24 16.30
C ALA A 83 -9.19 24.51 16.08
N LEU A 84 -9.15 23.55 15.15
CA LEU A 84 -7.91 22.87 14.77
C LEU A 84 -6.88 23.84 14.19
N PHE A 85 -7.28 24.68 13.26
CA PHE A 85 -6.42 25.67 12.63
C PHE A 85 -5.80 26.62 13.67
N GLN A 86 -6.62 27.13 14.61
CA GLN A 86 -6.12 27.98 15.69
C GLN A 86 -5.18 27.24 16.64
N LYS A 87 -5.53 26.00 17.03
CA LYS A 87 -4.73 25.19 17.95
C LYS A 87 -3.33 24.86 17.40
N PHE A 88 -3.21 24.71 16.09
CA PHE A 88 -1.96 24.39 15.41
C PHE A 88 -1.33 25.64 14.76
N ASN A 89 -1.31 26.76 15.47
CA ASN A 89 -0.62 28.01 15.11
C ASN A 89 -1.03 28.56 13.74
N ARG A 90 -2.25 28.29 13.29
CA ARG A 90 -2.77 28.68 11.98
C ARG A 90 -1.94 28.14 10.80
N ILE A 91 -1.24 27.03 11.02
CA ILE A 91 -0.58 26.32 9.94
C ILE A 91 -1.64 25.64 9.08
N ALA A 92 -1.67 26.00 7.81
CA ALA A 92 -2.63 25.43 6.88
C ALA A 92 -2.26 23.97 6.55
N MET A 93 -3.19 23.06 6.74
CA MET A 93 -3.07 21.74 6.15
C MET A 93 -3.28 21.87 4.63
N PRO A 94 -2.39 21.31 3.77
CA PRO A 94 -2.62 21.28 2.33
C PRO A 94 -3.92 20.58 1.95
N ASP A 95 -4.60 21.11 0.95
CA ASP A 95 -5.79 20.47 0.39
C ASP A 95 -5.38 19.31 -0.54
N HIS A 96 -6.15 18.22 -0.52
CA HIS A 96 -5.95 17.04 -1.35
C HIS A 96 -7.22 16.72 -2.16
N PRO A 97 -7.59 17.58 -3.13
CA PRO A 97 -8.84 17.42 -3.90
C PRO A 97 -8.83 16.18 -4.82
N ASP A 98 -7.66 15.69 -5.15
CA ASP A 98 -7.42 14.51 -5.99
C ASP A 98 -7.70 13.18 -5.28
N LEU A 99 -7.68 13.16 -3.94
CA LEU A 99 -8.01 11.95 -3.18
C LEU A 99 -9.52 11.66 -3.22
N THR A 100 -9.87 10.42 -3.55
CA THR A 100 -11.25 9.95 -3.48
C THR A 100 -11.70 9.76 -2.04
N ALA A 101 -13.01 9.64 -1.81
CA ALA A 101 -13.50 9.29 -0.48
C ALA A 101 -13.00 7.92 -0.01
N ASP A 102 -12.81 6.98 -0.93
CA ASP A 102 -12.34 5.64 -0.60
C ASP A 102 -10.84 5.64 -0.27
N ASN A 103 -10.01 6.42 -0.99
CA ASN A 103 -8.61 6.61 -0.59
C ASN A 103 -8.50 7.16 0.84
N ILE A 104 -9.36 8.12 1.21
CA ILE A 104 -9.34 8.72 2.55
C ILE A 104 -9.82 7.71 3.61
N LYS A 105 -10.81 6.86 3.30
CA LYS A 105 -11.21 5.75 4.17
C LYS A 105 -10.06 4.76 4.36
N SER A 106 -9.37 4.38 3.28
CA SER A 106 -8.17 3.52 3.35
C SER A 106 -7.09 4.11 4.26
N ILE A 107 -6.86 5.43 4.20
CA ILE A 107 -5.94 6.13 5.13
C ILE A 107 -6.43 6.00 6.57
N VAL A 108 -7.74 6.16 6.83
CA VAL A 108 -8.30 6.04 8.18
C VAL A 108 -8.17 4.60 8.71
N GLU A 109 -8.37 3.58 7.89
CA GLU A 109 -8.15 2.19 8.29
C GLU A 109 -6.68 1.93 8.64
N PHE A 110 -5.75 2.41 7.85
CA PHE A 110 -4.32 2.36 8.19
C PHE A 110 -4.01 3.07 9.52
N ILE A 111 -4.58 4.27 9.76
CA ILE A 111 -4.39 4.99 11.02
C ILE A 111 -4.91 4.15 12.20
N LYS A 112 -6.04 3.47 12.04
CA LYS A 112 -6.62 2.61 13.07
C LYS A 112 -5.72 1.41 13.40
N SER A 113 -5.15 0.77 12.38
CA SER A 113 -4.25 -0.38 12.58
C SER A 113 -2.93 0.00 13.25
N GLU A 114 -2.42 1.19 12.99
CA GLU A 114 -1.17 1.71 13.58
C GLU A 114 -1.38 2.43 14.94
N ALA A 115 -2.63 2.68 15.35
CA ALA A 115 -2.94 3.37 16.59
C ALA A 115 -2.60 2.50 17.82
N LYS A 116 -1.73 3.03 18.69
CA LYS A 116 -1.37 2.39 19.96
C LYS A 116 -2.21 2.98 21.09
N PRO A 117 -2.82 2.16 21.94
CA PRO A 117 -3.72 2.64 23.01
C PRO A 117 -3.07 3.58 24.03
N ASP A 118 -1.76 3.49 24.25
CA ASP A 118 -1.08 4.12 25.41
C ASP A 118 -0.15 5.29 25.10
N ASP A 119 0.09 5.67 23.85
CA ASP A 119 1.10 6.69 23.51
C ASP A 119 0.52 8.07 23.14
N ALA A 120 -0.77 8.28 23.24
CA ALA A 120 -1.40 9.55 22.83
C ALA A 120 -1.07 10.73 23.75
N GLU A 121 -0.41 10.54 24.91
CA GLU A 121 -0.24 11.58 25.92
C GLU A 121 1.19 11.81 26.47
N LYS A 122 2.20 11.09 26.06
CA LYS A 122 3.54 11.25 26.67
C LYS A 122 4.67 11.31 25.65
N ALA A 123 4.99 12.48 25.11
CA ALA A 123 6.41 12.89 24.94
C ALA A 123 6.62 14.28 24.35
N PRO A 124 7.12 15.26 25.10
CA PRO A 124 7.94 16.31 24.53
C PRO A 124 9.35 15.74 24.33
N PHE A 125 9.84 15.72 23.08
CA PHE A 125 11.22 15.36 22.71
C PHE A 125 11.63 13.88 22.85
N ALA A 126 11.03 12.98 22.08
CA ALA A 126 11.61 11.65 21.86
C ALA A 126 12.71 11.73 20.79
N LYS A 127 13.91 11.20 21.13
CA LYS A 127 15.04 10.98 20.21
C LYS A 127 14.60 10.30 18.92
N PRO A 128 15.24 10.60 17.75
CA PRO A 128 14.90 9.92 16.50
C PRO A 128 15.10 8.41 16.65
N THR A 129 14.02 7.67 16.70
CA THR A 129 14.04 6.21 16.65
C THR A 129 14.58 5.81 15.28
N LYS A 130 15.56 4.89 15.30
CA LYS A 130 16.16 4.23 14.15
C LYS A 130 15.07 3.95 13.11
N LYS A 131 15.21 4.51 11.89
CA LYS A 131 14.37 4.16 10.74
C LYS A 131 14.37 2.66 10.62
N GLU A 132 13.24 2.01 10.89
CA GLU A 132 13.04 0.65 10.42
C GLU A 132 13.09 0.71 8.90
N THR A 133 14.10 0.08 8.35
CA THR A 133 14.23 -0.03 6.92
C THR A 133 13.01 -0.82 6.42
N LEU A 134 12.22 -0.23 5.54
CA LEU A 134 11.10 -0.86 4.80
C LEU A 134 11.55 -2.09 3.99
N TYR A 135 12.84 -2.40 4.04
CA TYR A 135 13.44 -3.53 3.37
C TYR A 135 13.58 -4.69 4.37
N LYS A 136 12.67 -5.66 4.28
CA LYS A 136 12.84 -6.97 4.90
C LYS A 136 13.69 -7.79 3.93
N PRO A 137 14.94 -8.15 4.30
CA PRO A 137 15.73 -9.02 3.44
C PRO A 137 15.02 -10.35 3.27
N LEU A 138 14.97 -10.86 2.04
CA LEU A 138 14.41 -12.18 1.73
C LEU A 138 15.14 -13.23 2.57
N SER A 139 14.39 -14.01 3.33
CA SER A 139 14.89 -15.09 4.19
C SER A 139 14.44 -16.43 3.62
N LEU A 140 15.40 -17.36 3.48
CA LEU A 140 15.09 -18.72 3.00
C LEU A 140 14.06 -19.45 3.87
N GLN A 141 13.96 -19.11 5.15
CA GLN A 141 13.04 -19.77 6.08
C GLN A 141 11.62 -19.19 6.03
N GLU A 142 11.48 -17.87 5.82
CA GLU A 142 10.17 -17.21 5.78
C GLU A 142 9.59 -17.14 4.36
N ASP A 143 10.47 -17.05 3.34
CA ASP A 143 10.07 -16.87 1.94
C ASP A 143 10.28 -18.14 1.10
N TYR A 144 10.33 -19.33 1.72
CA TYR A 144 10.61 -20.59 1.02
C TYR A 144 9.67 -20.87 -0.15
N LEU A 145 8.40 -20.49 -0.04
CA LEU A 145 7.43 -20.61 -1.13
C LEU A 145 7.82 -19.77 -2.35
N PHE A 146 8.31 -18.56 -2.12
CA PHE A 146 8.83 -17.71 -3.19
C PHE A 146 10.00 -18.40 -3.92
N PHE A 147 10.96 -18.98 -3.17
CA PHE A 147 12.10 -19.67 -3.75
C PHE A 147 11.69 -20.94 -4.50
N LEU A 148 10.70 -21.70 -3.99
CA LEU A 148 10.18 -22.88 -4.68
C LEU A 148 9.51 -22.51 -6.01
N VAL A 149 8.66 -21.47 -6.02
CA VAL A 149 8.03 -20.98 -7.25
C VAL A 149 9.06 -20.48 -8.25
N TYR A 150 10.07 -19.75 -7.78
CA TYR A 150 11.16 -19.27 -8.61
C TYR A 150 11.94 -20.43 -9.25
N LEU A 151 12.33 -21.43 -8.47
CA LEU A 151 13.04 -22.61 -8.98
C LEU A 151 12.20 -23.41 -9.96
N ALA A 152 10.90 -23.57 -9.71
CA ALA A 152 9.97 -24.22 -10.63
C ALA A 152 9.87 -23.47 -11.96
N ALA A 153 9.80 -22.14 -11.92
CA ALA A 153 9.76 -21.30 -13.11
C ALA A 153 11.06 -21.42 -13.94
N VAL A 154 12.21 -21.38 -13.28
CA VAL A 154 13.52 -21.55 -13.91
C VAL A 154 13.64 -22.95 -14.52
N GLY A 155 13.23 -23.99 -13.79
CA GLY A 155 13.22 -25.38 -14.29
C GLY A 155 12.34 -25.55 -15.53
N MET A 156 11.15 -24.96 -15.53
CA MET A 156 10.26 -24.96 -16.69
C MET A 156 10.90 -24.27 -17.90
N LEU A 157 11.55 -23.14 -17.68
CA LEU A 157 12.21 -22.38 -18.74
C LEU A 157 13.35 -23.19 -19.37
N ILE A 158 14.17 -23.88 -18.54
CA ILE A 158 15.22 -24.78 -19.00
C ILE A 158 14.64 -25.93 -19.80
N ALA A 159 13.55 -26.57 -19.32
CA ALA A 159 12.89 -27.66 -20.04
C ALA A 159 12.38 -27.23 -21.41
N VAL A 160 11.76 -26.03 -21.50
CA VAL A 160 11.31 -25.46 -22.78
C VAL A 160 12.47 -25.21 -23.72
N LEU A 161 13.58 -24.66 -23.23
CA LEU A 161 14.77 -24.43 -24.05
C LEU A 161 15.39 -25.73 -24.56
N LEU A 162 15.52 -26.75 -23.70
CA LEU A 162 16.03 -28.06 -24.10
C LEU A 162 15.11 -28.74 -25.12
N PHE A 163 13.80 -28.61 -24.96
CA PHE A 163 12.83 -29.12 -25.92
C PHE A 163 12.94 -28.40 -27.28
N ALA A 164 13.08 -27.08 -27.27
CA ALA A 164 13.28 -26.28 -28.47
C ALA A 164 14.57 -26.66 -29.22
N VAL A 165 15.68 -26.84 -28.49
CA VAL A 165 16.96 -27.31 -29.08
C VAL A 165 16.81 -28.70 -29.68
N LYS A 166 16.13 -29.63 -28.99
CA LYS A 166 15.88 -30.99 -29.53
C LYS A 166 15.04 -30.98 -30.81
N LEU A 167 14.02 -30.09 -30.88
CA LEU A 167 13.21 -29.93 -32.09
C LEU A 167 13.99 -29.37 -33.27
N THR A 168 14.88 -28.40 -33.04
CA THR A 168 15.73 -27.83 -34.09
C THR A 168 16.78 -28.83 -34.58
N GLY A 169 17.37 -29.63 -33.68
CA GLY A 169 18.27 -30.71 -34.06
C GLY A 169 17.64 -31.81 -34.86
N PHE A 170 16.38 -32.20 -34.54
CA PHE A 170 15.63 -33.19 -35.31
C PHE A 170 15.29 -32.70 -36.73
N LYS A 171 15.03 -31.38 -36.88
CA LYS A 171 14.74 -30.79 -38.19
C LYS A 171 15.96 -30.72 -39.10
N SER A 172 17.15 -30.54 -38.53
CA SER A 172 18.42 -30.55 -39.28
C SER A 172 18.82 -31.92 -39.82
N ASN A 173 18.56 -33.00 -39.04
CA ASN A 173 18.91 -34.37 -39.44
C ASN A 173 17.95 -35.02 -40.46
N ASN A 174 16.82 -34.38 -40.76
CA ASN A 174 15.85 -34.88 -41.75
C ASN A 174 15.81 -34.01 -43.02
N ALA A 175 16.75 -33.10 -43.22
CA ALA A 175 16.84 -32.22 -44.38
C ALA A 175 17.96 -32.58 -45.37
N ASP A 176 18.71 -33.66 -45.07
CA ASP A 176 19.66 -34.34 -45.98
C ASP A 176 18.98 -35.64 -46.47
#